data_5b93b3aca12c82add77229f0f5eeaf60
#
_entry.id   5b93b3aca12c82add77229f0f5eeaf60
#
_cell.length_a   1.000
_cell.length_b   1.000
_cell.length_c   1.000
_cell.angle_alpha   90.00
_cell.angle_beta   90.00
_cell.angle_gamma   90.00
#
_symmetry.space_group_name_H-M   'P 1'
#
loop_
_entity.id
_entity.type
_entity.pdbx_description
1 polymer ?
#
loop_
_entity_poly.entity_id
_entity_poly.type
_entity_poly.pdbx_seq_one_letter_code
_entity_poly.pdbx_strand_id
1 'polypeptide(L)'
;MIAMILAAGRGERLRPVTESVPKSLVEVNGQALLERHLQSLARSGVETVVINLGWLGEQITERIGSGDEFGLNVVYSQECDNILETGGGIHRALPVLGADPFLVMNADIYTDMPLPDVQLGDNDMAHLVCVPVPEDKTSGDFAIVDGRIRNDGEPMFTFSGVSIYRPEFFADCTPGRFSVVPMLRAAADADRISGSIYSGLWRDVGTPERLAALNA
;
A
#
# COMPACT_ATOMS: atom_id res chain seq x y z
N MET A 1 -6.99 13.81 -5.69
CA MET A 1 -6.17 12.58 -5.90
C MET A 1 -7.00 11.37 -5.49
N ILE A 2 -6.97 10.29 -6.26
CA ILE A 2 -7.57 9.01 -5.87
C ILE A 2 -6.52 8.18 -5.14
N ALA A 3 -6.94 7.45 -4.10
CA ALA A 3 -6.07 6.51 -3.40
C ALA A 3 -6.59 5.07 -3.54
N MET A 4 -5.67 4.10 -3.48
CA MET A 4 -6.00 2.69 -3.39
C MET A 4 -5.39 2.10 -2.13
N ILE A 5 -6.16 1.30 -1.39
CA ILE A 5 -5.67 0.51 -0.27
C ILE A 5 -5.67 -0.96 -0.66
N LEU A 6 -4.50 -1.63 -0.55
CA LEU A 6 -4.32 -3.04 -0.85
C LEU A 6 -4.73 -3.90 0.35
N ALA A 7 -5.93 -4.47 0.31
CA ALA A 7 -6.55 -5.19 1.42
C ALA A 7 -6.95 -6.66 1.13
N ALA A 8 -6.70 -7.17 -0.10
CA ALA A 8 -7.16 -8.50 -0.52
C ALA A 8 -6.39 -9.69 0.08
N GLY A 9 -5.25 -9.43 0.74
CA GLY A 9 -4.33 -10.46 1.20
C GLY A 9 -4.87 -11.35 2.34
N ARG A 10 -4.47 -12.62 2.37
CA ARG A 10 -4.87 -13.59 3.42
C ARG A 10 -4.25 -13.36 4.78
N GLY A 11 -3.13 -12.62 4.88
CA GLY A 11 -2.45 -12.39 6.15
C GLY A 11 -1.93 -13.65 6.84
N GLU A 12 -1.45 -14.64 6.08
CA GLU A 12 -1.09 -15.99 6.58
C GLU A 12 -0.10 -16.00 7.75
N ARG A 13 0.83 -15.05 7.79
CA ARG A 13 1.82 -14.90 8.86
C ARG A 13 1.21 -14.38 10.19
N LEU A 14 0.01 -13.80 10.14
CA LEU A 14 -0.69 -13.26 11.31
C LEU A 14 -1.74 -14.24 11.88
N ARG A 15 -1.78 -15.48 11.38
CA ARG A 15 -2.63 -16.51 11.96
C ARG A 15 -2.27 -16.77 13.41
N PRO A 16 -3.28 -17.09 14.29
CA PRO A 16 -4.67 -17.45 13.93
C PRO A 16 -5.62 -16.25 13.76
N VAL A 17 -5.20 -15.01 14.05
CA VAL A 17 -6.07 -13.82 14.01
C VAL A 17 -6.77 -13.68 12.65
N THR A 18 -6.01 -13.84 11.58
CA THR A 18 -6.52 -13.67 10.20
C THR A 18 -7.31 -14.85 9.65
N GLU A 19 -7.60 -15.87 10.44
CA GLU A 19 -8.56 -16.91 10.07
C GLU A 19 -10.00 -16.41 10.14
N SER A 20 -10.28 -15.47 11.03
CA SER A 20 -11.61 -14.92 11.29
C SER A 20 -11.76 -13.43 11.02
N VAL A 21 -10.68 -12.68 10.95
CA VAL A 21 -10.67 -11.22 10.72
C VAL A 21 -9.75 -10.89 9.54
N PRO A 22 -10.18 -10.12 8.53
CA PRO A 22 -9.27 -9.70 7.46
C PRO A 22 -8.15 -8.83 8.04
N LYS A 23 -6.92 -9.02 7.53
CA LYS A 23 -5.73 -8.35 8.07
C LYS A 23 -5.88 -6.83 8.20
N SER A 24 -6.57 -6.21 7.25
CA SER A 24 -6.85 -4.77 7.22
C SER A 24 -7.78 -4.30 8.35
N LEU A 25 -8.59 -5.18 8.92
CA LEU A 25 -9.48 -4.88 10.04
C LEU A 25 -8.89 -5.28 11.41
N VAL A 26 -7.66 -5.78 11.46
CA VAL A 26 -6.97 -6.03 12.73
C VAL A 26 -6.79 -4.71 13.47
N GLU A 27 -7.12 -4.73 14.76
CA GLU A 27 -7.09 -3.52 15.59
C GLU A 27 -5.71 -3.32 16.26
N VAL A 28 -5.26 -2.07 16.21
CA VAL A 28 -4.10 -1.58 16.98
C VAL A 28 -4.59 -0.42 17.84
N ASN A 29 -4.41 -0.55 19.15
CA ASN A 29 -4.90 0.42 20.14
C ASN A 29 -6.42 0.70 20.01
N GLY A 30 -7.21 -0.35 19.78
CA GLY A 30 -8.68 -0.28 19.69
C GLY A 30 -9.22 0.33 18.39
N GLN A 31 -8.40 0.49 17.35
CA GLN A 31 -8.84 0.98 16.04
C GLN A 31 -8.32 0.09 14.92
N ALA A 32 -9.18 -0.28 13.97
CA ALA A 32 -8.80 -1.05 12.82
C ALA A 32 -7.79 -0.30 11.92
N LEU A 33 -6.81 -1.02 11.39
CA LEU A 33 -5.78 -0.43 10.50
C LEU A 33 -6.42 0.30 9.31
N LEU A 34 -7.41 -0.32 8.67
CA LEU A 34 -8.11 0.25 7.53
C LEU A 34 -8.84 1.55 7.87
N GLU A 35 -9.53 1.61 9.01
CA GLU A 35 -10.22 2.83 9.48
C GLU A 35 -9.22 3.97 9.71
N ARG A 36 -8.06 3.65 10.32
CA ARG A 36 -6.98 4.62 10.51
C ARG A 36 -6.49 5.18 9.18
N HIS A 37 -6.30 4.33 8.16
CA HIS A 37 -5.90 4.77 6.83
C HIS A 37 -6.96 5.66 6.19
N LEU A 38 -8.24 5.27 6.23
CA LEU A 38 -9.33 6.07 5.69
C LEU A 38 -9.41 7.45 6.34
N GLN A 39 -9.31 7.54 7.66
CA GLN A 39 -9.26 8.82 8.37
C GLN A 39 -8.06 9.67 7.98
N SER A 40 -6.88 9.06 7.78
CA SER A 40 -5.67 9.77 7.33
C SER A 40 -5.84 10.32 5.91
N LEU A 41 -6.37 9.51 4.99
CA LEU A 41 -6.66 9.89 3.61
C LEU A 41 -7.66 11.04 3.54
N ALA A 42 -8.76 10.97 4.30
CA ALA A 42 -9.78 12.02 4.38
C ALA A 42 -9.19 13.35 4.87
N ARG A 43 -8.40 13.32 5.95
CA ARG A 43 -7.73 14.53 6.48
C ARG A 43 -6.76 15.15 5.49
N SER A 44 -6.22 14.37 4.57
CA SER A 44 -5.30 14.83 3.53
C SER A 44 -5.99 15.26 2.23
N GLY A 45 -7.34 15.34 2.23
CA GLY A 45 -8.11 15.83 1.08
C GLY A 45 -8.30 14.82 -0.05
N VAL A 46 -8.09 13.52 0.23
CA VAL A 46 -8.53 12.46 -0.69
C VAL A 46 -10.05 12.37 -0.64
N GLU A 47 -10.71 12.26 -1.78
CA GLU A 47 -12.17 12.17 -1.89
C GLU A 47 -12.63 10.75 -2.21
N THR A 48 -11.85 10.00 -2.99
CA THR A 48 -12.19 8.64 -3.42
C THR A 48 -11.09 7.66 -3.06
N VAL A 49 -11.49 6.55 -2.45
CA VAL A 49 -10.59 5.44 -2.08
C VAL A 49 -11.08 4.14 -2.71
N VAL A 50 -10.19 3.48 -3.45
CA VAL A 50 -10.43 2.14 -3.98
C VAL A 50 -9.86 1.10 -3.00
N ILE A 51 -10.66 0.14 -2.58
CA ILE A 51 -10.21 -0.98 -1.72
C ILE A 51 -10.36 -2.28 -2.49
N ASN A 52 -9.26 -3.01 -2.72
CA ASN A 52 -9.38 -4.33 -3.31
C ASN A 52 -9.80 -5.37 -2.25
N LEU A 53 -10.73 -6.24 -2.64
CA LEU A 53 -11.31 -7.25 -1.79
C LEU A 53 -10.90 -8.66 -2.25
N GLY A 54 -10.48 -9.46 -1.29
CA GLY A 54 -10.16 -10.88 -1.48
C GLY A 54 -10.60 -11.69 -0.26
N TRP A 55 -9.66 -12.16 0.52
CA TRP A 55 -9.93 -12.94 1.73
C TRP A 55 -10.78 -12.16 2.74
N LEU A 56 -11.93 -12.72 3.15
CA LEU A 56 -12.90 -12.12 4.08
C LEU A 56 -13.36 -10.70 3.67
N GLY A 57 -13.41 -10.41 2.37
CA GLY A 57 -13.74 -9.08 1.83
C GLY A 57 -15.14 -8.58 2.24
N GLU A 58 -16.10 -9.49 2.50
CA GLU A 58 -17.43 -9.14 2.97
C GLU A 58 -17.39 -8.40 4.31
N GLN A 59 -16.53 -8.79 5.24
CA GLN A 59 -16.35 -8.10 6.51
C GLN A 59 -15.83 -6.66 6.33
N ILE A 60 -15.00 -6.44 5.30
CA ILE A 60 -14.52 -5.09 4.96
C ILE A 60 -15.69 -4.24 4.47
N THR A 61 -16.51 -4.77 3.57
CA THR A 61 -17.67 -4.02 3.04
C THR A 61 -18.73 -3.76 4.11
N GLU A 62 -18.97 -4.70 5.02
CA GLU A 62 -19.89 -4.53 6.15
C GLU A 62 -19.38 -3.45 7.13
N ARG A 63 -18.08 -3.42 7.41
CA ARG A 63 -17.48 -2.49 8.38
C ARG A 63 -17.33 -1.07 7.86
N ILE A 64 -16.97 -0.92 6.58
CA ILE A 64 -16.61 0.39 5.99
C ILE A 64 -17.78 1.01 5.22
N GLY A 65 -18.69 0.19 4.66
CA GLY A 65 -19.82 0.67 3.88
C GLY A 65 -19.42 1.50 2.66
N SER A 66 -20.13 2.59 2.41
CA SER A 66 -19.83 3.56 1.33
C SER A 66 -18.64 4.48 1.62
N GLY A 67 -18.15 4.51 2.85
CA GLY A 67 -17.12 5.46 3.30
C GLY A 67 -17.68 6.77 3.89
N ASP A 68 -19.00 6.94 3.94
CA ASP A 68 -19.67 8.17 4.41
C ASP A 68 -19.23 8.58 5.82
N GLU A 69 -19.01 7.62 6.73
CA GLU A 69 -18.53 7.87 8.09
C GLU A 69 -17.14 8.52 8.13
N PHE A 70 -16.35 8.33 7.08
CA PHE A 70 -15.02 8.91 6.92
C PHE A 70 -15.03 10.18 6.07
N GLY A 71 -16.17 10.55 5.47
CA GLY A 71 -16.27 11.63 4.49
C GLY A 71 -15.60 11.29 3.16
N LEU A 72 -15.56 10.01 2.80
CA LEU A 72 -14.93 9.47 1.58
C LEU A 72 -15.98 8.78 0.71
N ASN A 73 -15.69 8.71 -0.59
CA ASN A 73 -16.34 7.78 -1.51
C ASN A 73 -15.49 6.51 -1.62
N VAL A 74 -15.98 5.40 -1.05
CA VAL A 74 -15.25 4.11 -1.12
C VAL A 74 -15.81 3.26 -2.26
N VAL A 75 -14.90 2.82 -3.15
CA VAL A 75 -15.20 1.93 -4.26
C VAL A 75 -14.46 0.61 -4.05
N TYR A 76 -15.16 -0.50 -4.20
CA TYR A 76 -14.58 -1.82 -4.00
C TYR A 76 -14.18 -2.48 -5.32
N SER A 77 -12.95 -3.00 -5.38
CA SER A 77 -12.43 -3.79 -6.49
C SER A 77 -12.36 -5.26 -6.09
N GLN A 78 -13.36 -6.06 -6.50
CA GLN A 78 -13.45 -7.47 -6.13
C GLN A 78 -12.44 -8.31 -6.92
N GLU A 79 -11.58 -9.09 -6.26
CA GLU A 79 -10.59 -9.97 -6.89
C GLU A 79 -11.10 -11.40 -7.18
N CYS A 80 -12.39 -11.66 -6.98
CA CYS A 80 -12.99 -12.98 -7.16
C CYS A 80 -12.21 -14.08 -6.37
N ASP A 81 -12.20 -15.32 -6.89
CA ASP A 81 -11.65 -16.49 -6.18
C ASP A 81 -10.11 -16.53 -6.09
N ASN A 82 -9.41 -15.68 -6.83
CA ASN A 82 -7.95 -15.66 -6.88
C ASN A 82 -7.40 -14.30 -6.45
N ILE A 83 -6.62 -14.30 -5.37
CA ILE A 83 -5.83 -13.11 -4.98
C ILE A 83 -4.84 -12.79 -6.08
N LEU A 84 -4.93 -11.56 -6.61
CA LEU A 84 -4.17 -11.12 -7.79
C LEU A 84 -2.75 -10.62 -7.45
N GLU A 85 -2.36 -10.61 -6.17
CA GLU A 85 -1.16 -9.95 -5.67
C GLU A 85 -1.19 -8.44 -5.92
N THR A 86 -0.10 -7.75 -5.58
CA THR A 86 -0.08 -6.27 -5.58
C THR A 86 -0.25 -5.68 -6.98
N GLY A 87 0.51 -6.16 -7.95
CA GLY A 87 0.46 -5.66 -9.33
C GLY A 87 -0.88 -5.97 -10.03
N GLY A 88 -1.36 -7.21 -9.91
CA GLY A 88 -2.63 -7.62 -10.51
C GLY A 88 -3.84 -6.90 -9.88
N GLY A 89 -3.82 -6.69 -8.56
CA GLY A 89 -4.85 -5.92 -7.85
C GLY A 89 -4.92 -4.47 -8.31
N ILE A 90 -3.78 -3.80 -8.44
CA ILE A 90 -3.71 -2.43 -8.96
C ILE A 90 -4.17 -2.38 -10.42
N HIS A 91 -3.63 -3.26 -11.28
CA HIS A 91 -4.01 -3.32 -12.69
C HIS A 91 -5.52 -3.49 -12.88
N ARG A 92 -6.17 -4.35 -12.08
CA ARG A 92 -7.62 -4.54 -12.10
C ARG A 92 -8.39 -3.27 -11.73
N ALA A 93 -7.86 -2.46 -10.82
CA ALA A 93 -8.48 -1.26 -10.32
C ALA A 93 -8.29 -0.03 -11.23
N LEU A 94 -7.41 -0.07 -12.24
CA LEU A 94 -7.09 1.06 -13.11
C LEU A 94 -8.32 1.76 -13.73
N PRO A 95 -9.38 1.06 -14.18
CA PRO A 95 -10.56 1.73 -14.72
C PRO A 95 -11.25 2.68 -13.73
N VAL A 96 -11.07 2.45 -12.42
CA VAL A 96 -11.63 3.28 -11.35
C VAL A 96 -10.63 4.31 -10.86
N LEU A 97 -9.33 3.98 -10.89
CA LEU A 97 -8.24 4.88 -10.49
C LEU A 97 -8.05 6.06 -11.46
N GLY A 98 -8.47 5.90 -12.71
CA GLY A 98 -8.48 6.98 -13.70
C GLY A 98 -7.15 7.17 -14.43
N ALA A 99 -6.99 8.35 -15.05
CA ALA A 99 -5.85 8.67 -15.91
C ALA A 99 -4.76 9.51 -15.22
N ASP A 100 -5.04 10.05 -14.03
CA ASP A 100 -4.08 10.83 -13.25
C ASP A 100 -3.25 9.94 -12.31
N PRO A 101 -2.08 10.40 -11.85
CA PRO A 101 -1.32 9.71 -10.82
C PRO A 101 -2.15 9.46 -9.57
N PHE A 102 -2.05 8.26 -9.01
CA PHE A 102 -2.80 7.80 -7.85
C PHE A 102 -1.90 7.26 -6.75
N LEU A 103 -2.36 7.39 -5.51
CA LEU A 103 -1.70 6.84 -4.34
C LEU A 103 -2.06 5.36 -4.16
N VAL A 104 -1.09 4.54 -3.78
CA VAL A 104 -1.31 3.17 -3.32
C VAL A 104 -0.69 3.01 -1.94
N MET A 105 -1.45 2.36 -1.04
CA MET A 105 -0.96 2.07 0.30
C MET A 105 -1.35 0.64 0.72
N ASN A 106 -0.43 -0.04 1.40
CA ASN A 106 -0.71 -1.35 1.99
C ASN A 106 -1.62 -1.20 3.21
N ALA A 107 -2.65 -2.03 3.32
CA ALA A 107 -3.58 -1.99 4.44
C ALA A 107 -2.98 -2.45 5.78
N ASP A 108 -1.84 -3.14 5.76
CA ASP A 108 -1.22 -3.79 6.91
C ASP A 108 -0.11 -2.98 7.59
N ILE A 109 0.02 -1.72 7.26
CA ILE A 109 0.97 -0.81 7.92
C ILE A 109 0.29 -0.01 9.02
N TYR A 110 1.03 0.20 10.11
CA TYR A 110 0.66 1.12 11.19
C TYR A 110 1.61 2.30 11.14
N THR A 111 1.09 3.49 10.82
CA THR A 111 1.93 4.67 10.57
C THR A 111 1.19 5.97 10.87
N ASP A 112 1.93 7.01 11.20
CA ASP A 112 1.49 8.41 11.25
C ASP A 112 2.01 9.22 10.05
N MET A 113 2.52 8.53 9.01
CA MET A 113 3.07 9.14 7.80
C MET A 113 2.05 10.05 7.15
N PRO A 114 2.40 11.33 6.92
CA PRO A 114 1.58 12.19 6.07
C PRO A 114 1.58 11.66 4.64
N LEU A 115 0.54 11.94 3.88
CA LEU A 115 0.57 11.60 2.46
C LEU A 115 1.73 12.32 1.77
N PRO A 116 2.43 11.63 0.86
CA PRO A 116 3.52 12.24 0.12
C PRO A 116 2.98 13.37 -0.77
N ASP A 117 3.43 14.60 -0.51
CA ASP A 117 3.19 15.75 -1.39
C ASP A 117 4.27 15.78 -2.48
N VAL A 118 4.14 14.86 -3.43
CA VAL A 118 5.11 14.66 -4.51
C VAL A 118 4.43 14.73 -5.86
N GLN A 119 4.95 15.60 -6.71
CA GLN A 119 4.64 15.59 -8.13
C GLN A 119 5.68 14.74 -8.86
N LEU A 120 5.20 13.73 -9.61
CA LEU A 120 6.08 12.91 -10.42
C LEU A 120 6.74 13.74 -11.52
N GLY A 121 8.07 13.65 -11.63
CA GLY A 121 8.81 14.23 -12.74
C GLY A 121 8.37 13.64 -14.09
N ASP A 122 8.69 14.31 -15.20
CA ASP A 122 8.20 13.93 -16.54
C ASP A 122 8.55 12.48 -16.92
N ASN A 123 9.70 11.97 -16.48
CA ASN A 123 10.14 10.61 -16.74
C ASN A 123 9.75 9.62 -15.65
N ASP A 124 9.20 10.08 -14.52
CA ASP A 124 8.87 9.21 -13.40
C ASP A 124 7.57 8.45 -13.64
N MET A 125 7.63 7.15 -13.48
CA MET A 125 6.48 6.25 -13.52
C MET A 125 5.91 5.99 -12.13
N ALA A 126 6.75 6.13 -11.09
CA ALA A 126 6.35 5.96 -9.71
C ALA A 126 7.21 6.79 -8.76
N HIS A 127 6.67 7.02 -7.57
CA HIS A 127 7.41 7.48 -6.40
C HIS A 127 7.20 6.49 -5.26
N LEU A 128 8.29 6.06 -4.60
CA LEU A 128 8.23 5.18 -3.44
C LEU A 128 8.58 5.94 -2.17
N VAL A 129 7.79 5.76 -1.13
CA VAL A 129 8.20 6.16 0.22
C VAL A 129 8.89 4.97 0.88
N CYS A 130 10.12 5.17 1.32
CA CYS A 130 10.90 4.19 2.04
C CYS A 130 11.08 4.60 3.50
N VAL A 131 11.39 3.62 4.33
CA VAL A 131 11.70 3.80 5.75
C VAL A 131 13.05 3.17 6.07
N PRO A 132 13.72 3.56 7.16
CA PRO A 132 14.89 2.85 7.65
C PRO A 132 14.59 1.35 7.79
N VAL A 133 15.58 0.51 7.55
CA VAL A 133 15.42 -0.94 7.69
C VAL A 133 15.06 -1.24 9.15
N PRO A 134 13.90 -1.90 9.40
CA PRO A 134 13.51 -2.30 10.75
C PRO A 134 14.57 -3.22 11.40
N GLU A 135 14.75 -3.13 12.72
CA GLU A 135 15.76 -3.89 13.45
C GLU A 135 15.65 -5.42 13.28
N ASP A 136 14.44 -5.91 13.01
CA ASP A 136 14.14 -7.32 12.79
C ASP A 136 14.28 -7.77 11.33
N LYS A 137 14.71 -6.88 10.42
CA LYS A 137 15.10 -7.20 9.04
C LYS A 137 16.62 -7.17 8.86
N THR A 138 17.12 -8.08 8.06
CA THR A 138 18.56 -8.20 7.76
C THR A 138 19.02 -7.32 6.60
N SER A 139 18.09 -6.86 5.74
CA SER A 139 18.40 -6.04 4.55
C SER A 139 17.23 -5.16 4.18
N GLY A 140 17.51 -4.06 3.49
CA GLY A 140 16.51 -3.22 2.85
C GLY A 140 16.07 -3.78 1.48
N ASP A 141 15.12 -3.07 0.88
CA ASP A 141 14.55 -3.43 -0.42
C ASP A 141 15.19 -2.62 -1.56
N PHE A 142 15.53 -1.35 -1.30
CA PHE A 142 16.08 -0.39 -2.27
C PHE A 142 17.07 0.57 -1.60
N ALA A 143 18.03 1.08 -2.37
CA ALA A 143 18.80 2.26 -2.00
C ALA A 143 18.13 3.53 -2.57
N ILE A 144 18.42 4.69 -1.98
CA ILE A 144 18.01 6.00 -2.49
C ILE A 144 19.25 6.85 -2.67
N VAL A 145 19.52 7.25 -3.92
CA VAL A 145 20.64 8.11 -4.29
C VAL A 145 20.08 9.33 -5.04
N ASP A 146 20.35 10.52 -4.56
CA ASP A 146 19.87 11.79 -5.16
C ASP A 146 18.35 11.81 -5.44
N GLY A 147 17.56 11.23 -4.51
CA GLY A 147 16.11 11.12 -4.64
C GLY A 147 15.63 10.07 -5.66
N ARG A 148 16.52 9.22 -6.15
CA ARG A 148 16.21 8.14 -7.11
C ARG A 148 16.30 6.77 -6.44
N ILE A 149 15.34 5.90 -6.73
CA ILE A 149 15.37 4.50 -6.28
C ILE A 149 16.42 3.73 -7.07
N ARG A 150 17.21 2.92 -6.37
CA ARG A 150 18.24 2.02 -6.92
C ARG A 150 18.06 0.62 -6.35
N ASN A 151 18.28 -0.39 -7.18
CA ASN A 151 18.23 -1.79 -6.74
C ASN A 151 19.39 -2.14 -5.81
N ASP A 152 20.55 -1.52 -6.03
CA ASP A 152 21.78 -1.71 -5.28
C ASP A 152 22.31 -0.37 -4.77
N GLY A 153 23.12 -0.41 -3.71
CA GLY A 153 23.74 0.78 -3.12
C GLY A 153 23.61 0.80 -1.60
N GLU A 154 24.25 1.79 -0.98
CA GLU A 154 24.21 2.00 0.47
C GLU A 154 23.91 3.48 0.77
N PRO A 155 23.10 3.78 1.79
CA PRO A 155 22.34 2.84 2.64
C PRO A 155 21.11 2.26 1.95
N MET A 156 20.74 1.05 2.33
CA MET A 156 19.49 0.42 1.92
C MET A 156 18.34 0.83 2.84
N PHE A 157 17.12 0.87 2.27
CA PHE A 157 15.88 1.21 2.96
C PHE A 157 14.81 0.16 2.68
N THR A 158 13.82 0.07 3.56
CA THR A 158 12.63 -0.77 3.35
C THR A 158 11.56 0.02 2.63
N PHE A 159 10.94 -0.55 1.59
CA PHE A 159 9.73 0.02 0.98
C PHE A 159 8.59 0.02 1.99
N SER A 160 8.04 1.19 2.27
CA SER A 160 7.03 1.37 3.30
C SER A 160 5.67 0.77 2.97
N GLY A 161 5.42 0.42 1.70
CA GLY A 161 4.10 0.09 1.20
C GLY A 161 3.25 1.31 0.82
N VAL A 162 3.84 2.51 0.79
CA VAL A 162 3.20 3.75 0.31
C VAL A 162 3.91 4.22 -0.95
N SER A 163 3.16 4.45 -2.01
CA SER A 163 3.68 4.80 -3.33
C SER A 163 2.68 5.61 -4.15
N ILE A 164 3.18 6.37 -5.11
CA ILE A 164 2.37 7.04 -6.14
C ILE A 164 2.76 6.40 -7.48
N TYR A 165 1.79 6.09 -8.31
CA TYR A 165 1.99 5.55 -9.65
C TYR A 165 1.32 6.40 -10.71
N ARG A 166 1.94 6.48 -11.90
CA ARG A 166 1.22 6.83 -13.11
C ARG A 166 0.48 5.58 -13.64
N PRO A 167 -0.74 5.71 -14.18
CA PRO A 167 -1.45 4.57 -14.80
C PRO A 167 -0.62 3.87 -15.89
N GLU A 168 0.19 4.63 -16.61
CA GLU A 168 1.07 4.14 -17.69
C GLU A 168 2.12 3.13 -17.20
N PHE A 169 2.45 3.12 -15.90
CA PHE A 169 3.32 2.11 -15.31
C PHE A 169 2.80 0.68 -15.54
N PHE A 170 1.50 0.53 -15.70
CA PHE A 170 0.82 -0.75 -15.90
C PHE A 170 0.34 -0.98 -17.34
N ALA A 171 0.71 -0.10 -18.31
CA ALA A 171 0.16 -0.14 -19.67
C ALA A 171 0.44 -1.46 -20.42
N ASP A 172 1.61 -2.06 -20.20
CA ASP A 172 2.02 -3.31 -20.84
C ASP A 172 1.63 -4.57 -20.04
N CYS A 173 0.90 -4.39 -18.92
CA CYS A 173 0.47 -5.52 -18.10
C CYS A 173 -0.72 -6.24 -18.71
N THR A 174 -0.75 -7.55 -18.54
CA THR A 174 -1.93 -8.36 -18.86
C THR A 174 -2.72 -8.67 -17.58
N PRO A 175 -4.06 -8.76 -17.66
CA PRO A 175 -4.88 -9.16 -16.52
C PRO A 175 -4.42 -10.50 -15.93
N GLY A 176 -4.30 -10.57 -14.61
CA GLY A 176 -3.89 -11.79 -13.94
C GLY A 176 -3.20 -11.54 -12.61
N ARG A 177 -2.65 -12.60 -12.05
CA ARG A 177 -1.94 -12.57 -10.78
C ARG A 177 -0.46 -12.25 -11.01
N PHE A 178 0.01 -11.12 -10.51
CA PHE A 178 1.43 -10.75 -10.52
C PHE A 178 1.79 -9.74 -9.41
N SER A 179 3.05 -9.78 -8.98
CA SER A 179 3.62 -8.82 -8.04
C SER A 179 4.08 -7.56 -8.76
N VAL A 180 3.93 -6.40 -8.12
CA VAL A 180 4.48 -5.13 -8.63
C VAL A 180 6.02 -5.05 -8.48
N VAL A 181 6.62 -5.84 -7.58
CA VAL A 181 8.04 -5.74 -7.23
C VAL A 181 9.00 -5.92 -8.41
N PRO A 182 8.84 -6.91 -9.31
CA PRO A 182 9.70 -7.03 -10.49
C PRO A 182 9.63 -5.80 -11.41
N MET A 183 8.45 -5.20 -11.55
CA MET A 183 8.25 -3.98 -12.34
C MET A 183 8.97 -2.79 -11.71
N LEU A 184 8.89 -2.64 -10.38
CA LEU A 184 9.62 -1.60 -9.64
C LEU A 184 11.12 -1.74 -9.83
N ARG A 185 11.66 -2.96 -9.77
CA ARG A 185 13.09 -3.20 -9.99
C ARG A 185 13.52 -2.82 -11.41
N ALA A 186 12.77 -3.25 -12.42
CA ALA A 186 13.06 -2.90 -13.81
C ALA A 186 12.99 -1.37 -14.05
N ALA A 187 12.01 -0.69 -13.44
CA ALA A 187 11.89 0.75 -13.57
C ALA A 187 12.96 1.52 -12.77
N ALA A 188 13.45 0.97 -11.65
CA ALA A 188 14.59 1.50 -10.92
C ALA A 188 15.88 1.42 -11.75
N ASP A 189 16.12 0.30 -12.44
CA ASP A 189 17.27 0.13 -13.37
C ASP A 189 17.18 1.11 -14.55
N ALA A 190 15.96 1.41 -15.00
CA ALA A 190 15.70 2.39 -16.07
C ALA A 190 15.68 3.86 -15.59
N ASP A 191 16.00 4.12 -14.33
CA ASP A 191 15.96 5.46 -13.70
C ASP A 191 14.59 6.16 -13.82
N ARG A 192 13.49 5.42 -13.64
CA ARG A 192 12.12 5.90 -13.80
C ARG A 192 11.33 5.95 -12.49
N ILE A 193 12.00 5.84 -11.34
CA ILE A 193 11.36 5.88 -10.02
C ILE A 193 12.08 6.86 -9.12
N SER A 194 11.36 7.84 -8.60
CA SER A 194 11.82 8.70 -7.51
C SER A 194 11.51 8.07 -6.14
N GLY A 195 12.19 8.53 -5.11
CA GLY A 195 11.99 8.02 -3.75
C GLY A 195 12.24 9.07 -2.68
N SER A 196 11.54 8.91 -1.57
CA SER A 196 11.73 9.70 -0.36
C SER A 196 11.85 8.80 0.87
N ILE A 197 12.45 9.33 1.94
CA ILE A 197 12.63 8.61 3.20
C ILE A 197 11.70 9.22 4.23
N TYR A 198 10.90 8.37 4.88
CA TYR A 198 10.12 8.71 6.05
C TYR A 198 10.75 8.08 7.29
N SER A 199 11.05 8.89 8.31
CA SER A 199 11.73 8.46 9.54
C SER A 199 10.85 8.51 10.79
N GLY A 200 9.53 8.72 10.63
CA GLY A 200 8.56 8.73 11.72
C GLY A 200 8.05 7.32 12.08
N LEU A 201 6.89 7.26 12.70
CA LEU A 201 6.29 6.00 13.11
C LEU A 201 5.85 5.18 11.91
N TRP A 202 6.47 4.04 11.73
CA TRP A 202 6.08 3.03 10.74
C TRP A 202 6.34 1.62 11.27
N ARG A 203 5.36 0.74 11.17
CA ARG A 203 5.47 -0.69 11.48
C ARG A 203 4.57 -1.48 10.54
N ASP A 204 5.02 -2.62 10.03
CA ASP A 204 4.15 -3.57 9.37
C ASP A 204 3.54 -4.54 10.41
N VAL A 205 2.24 -4.73 10.34
CA VAL A 205 1.50 -5.63 11.23
C VAL A 205 1.49 -7.02 10.58
N GLY A 206 2.68 -7.62 10.48
CA GLY A 206 2.89 -8.86 9.72
C GLY A 206 2.79 -10.13 10.53
N THR A 207 2.98 -10.09 11.86
CA THR A 207 2.98 -11.25 12.75
C THR A 207 2.27 -10.98 14.08
N PRO A 208 1.85 -12.02 14.82
CA PRO A 208 1.23 -11.84 16.14
C PRO A 208 2.12 -11.08 17.13
N GLU A 209 3.44 -11.29 17.09
CA GLU A 209 4.39 -10.64 17.99
C GLU A 209 4.44 -9.13 17.71
N ARG A 210 4.47 -8.72 16.43
CA ARG A 210 4.43 -7.31 16.03
C ARG A 210 3.12 -6.65 16.41
N LEU A 211 1.99 -7.36 16.24
CA LEU A 211 0.69 -6.87 16.68
C LEU A 211 0.64 -6.68 18.20
N ALA A 212 1.14 -7.65 18.97
CA ALA A 212 1.18 -7.56 20.43
C ALA A 212 2.05 -6.39 20.90
N ALA A 213 3.21 -6.17 20.27
CA ALA A 213 4.09 -5.05 20.59
C ALA A 213 3.48 -3.67 20.32
N LEU A 214 2.53 -3.56 19.37
CA LEU A 214 1.82 -2.32 19.08
C LEU A 214 0.65 -2.05 20.04
N ASN A 215 0.16 -3.09 20.74
CA ASN A 215 -0.94 -3.01 21.70
C ASN A 215 -0.45 -3.03 23.17
N ALA A 216 0.87 -3.07 23.41
CA ALA A 216 1.47 -3.05 24.74
C ALA A 216 1.65 -1.64 25.28
#